data_5696228c0f0b47d22a28337347269519
#
_entry.id   5696228c0f0b47d22a28337347269519
#
_cell.length_a   1.000
_cell.length_b   1.000
_cell.length_c   1.000
_cell.angle_alpha   90.00
_cell.angle_beta   90.00
_cell.angle_gamma   90.00
#
_symmetry.space_group_name_H-M   'P 1'
#
loop_
_entity.id
_entity.type
_entity.pdbx_description
1 polymer ?
#
loop_
_entity_poly.entity_id
_entity_poly.type
_entity_poly.pdbx_seq_one_letter_code
_entity_poly.pdbx_strand_id
1 'polypeptide(L)'
;MKTRVCAIMSAYNEADVIHESIQKLIQQEVDVYLLDNGSTDETVEIANQFLNKGLIKVERCVFTENGKEVYDWTALLKRKEELSRQLDYDWFMHVDADEIRYSPWAHRNLREGIELVDQMGFNLINFRLFNFRLTHEKSADQSIEEAFTHYSAVEQFNRMQVKVWKKSSDIDLVSHAGHLALLPQ
;
A
#
# COMPACT_ATOMS: atom_id res chain seq x y z
N MET A 1 15.33 11.78 15.17
CA MET A 1 14.76 12.18 13.85
C MET A 1 13.40 11.53 13.74
N LYS A 2 12.46 12.14 13.01
CA LYS A 2 11.14 11.56 12.76
C LYS A 2 11.28 10.39 11.78
N THR A 3 10.70 9.23 12.08
CA THR A 3 10.70 8.06 11.19
C THR A 3 9.98 8.39 9.88
N ARG A 4 10.61 8.13 8.75
CA ARG A 4 10.07 8.35 7.40
C ARG A 4 9.52 7.04 6.85
N VAL A 5 8.26 7.06 6.41
CA VAL A 5 7.55 5.88 5.89
C VAL A 5 7.09 6.12 4.47
N CYS A 6 7.34 5.17 3.58
CA CYS A 6 6.87 5.20 2.19
C CYS A 6 5.99 3.98 1.88
N ALA A 7 4.77 4.23 1.45
CA ALA A 7 3.91 3.22 0.86
C ALA A 7 4.23 3.08 -0.63
N ILE A 8 4.57 1.87 -1.08
CA ILE A 8 4.72 1.54 -2.50
C ILE A 8 3.41 0.89 -2.94
N MET A 9 2.54 1.73 -3.52
CA MET A 9 1.19 1.36 -3.94
C MET A 9 1.21 0.85 -5.38
N SER A 10 0.46 -0.21 -5.68
CA SER A 10 0.15 -0.61 -7.05
C SER A 10 -1.31 -0.32 -7.38
N ALA A 11 -1.59 0.11 -8.62
CA ALA A 11 -2.93 0.36 -9.11
C ALA A 11 -3.08 -0.04 -10.58
N TYR A 12 -4.30 -0.46 -10.94
CA TYR A 12 -4.75 -0.67 -12.31
C TYR A 12 -6.25 -0.43 -12.41
N ASN A 13 -6.67 0.67 -13.03
CA ASN A 13 -8.07 1.09 -13.17
C ASN A 13 -8.81 1.20 -11.82
N GLU A 14 -8.29 2.04 -10.93
CA GLU A 14 -8.76 2.25 -9.55
C GLU A 14 -9.29 3.70 -9.37
N ALA A 15 -9.84 4.31 -10.43
CA ALA A 15 -10.30 5.70 -10.39
C ALA A 15 -11.35 5.99 -9.29
N ASP A 16 -12.12 4.98 -8.90
CA ASP A 16 -13.18 5.06 -7.89
C ASP A 16 -12.66 5.09 -6.44
N VAL A 17 -11.43 4.62 -6.18
CA VAL A 17 -10.86 4.50 -4.83
C VAL A 17 -9.51 5.20 -4.65
N ILE A 18 -8.76 5.43 -5.73
CA ILE A 18 -7.36 5.91 -5.65
C ILE A 18 -7.21 7.25 -4.94
N HIS A 19 -8.17 8.18 -5.13
CA HIS A 19 -8.15 9.49 -4.46
C HIS A 19 -8.16 9.32 -2.94
N GLU A 20 -9.13 8.58 -2.42
CA GLU A 20 -9.31 8.41 -0.98
C GLU A 20 -8.16 7.60 -0.37
N SER A 21 -7.68 6.58 -1.07
CA SER A 21 -6.57 5.74 -0.63
C SER A 21 -5.26 6.52 -0.47
N ILE A 22 -4.90 7.35 -1.46
CA ILE A 22 -3.72 8.22 -1.36
C ILE A 22 -3.91 9.26 -0.26
N GLN A 23 -5.08 9.92 -0.23
CA GLN A 23 -5.36 10.96 0.77
C GLN A 23 -5.24 10.43 2.20
N LYS A 24 -5.77 9.24 2.48
CA LYS A 24 -5.72 8.62 3.81
C LYS A 24 -4.30 8.28 4.25
N LEU A 25 -3.44 7.80 3.35
CA LEU A 25 -2.03 7.55 3.67
C LEU A 25 -1.30 8.86 4.00
N ILE A 26 -1.51 9.90 3.19
CA ILE A 26 -0.90 11.22 3.42
C ILE A 26 -1.38 11.83 4.76
N GLN A 27 -2.66 11.74 5.07
CA GLN A 27 -3.21 12.19 6.36
C GLN A 27 -2.60 11.43 7.57
N GLN A 28 -2.13 10.22 7.34
CA GLN A 28 -1.43 9.41 8.34
C GLN A 28 0.10 9.59 8.30
N GLU A 29 0.58 10.64 7.61
CA GLU A 29 2.00 11.00 7.48
C GLU A 29 2.85 9.91 6.81
N VAL A 30 2.26 9.18 5.87
CA VAL A 30 2.92 8.18 5.02
C VAL A 30 3.00 8.74 3.61
N ASP A 31 4.22 8.85 3.07
CA ASP A 31 4.43 9.22 1.68
C ASP A 31 4.08 8.06 0.75
N VAL A 32 3.64 8.37 -0.47
CA VAL A 32 3.20 7.36 -1.44
C VAL A 32 4.09 7.39 -2.68
N TYR A 33 4.49 6.21 -3.15
CA TYR A 33 5.05 5.96 -4.48
C TYR A 33 4.07 5.07 -5.23
N LEU A 34 3.51 5.55 -6.34
CA LEU A 34 2.51 4.81 -7.11
C LEU A 34 3.15 4.09 -8.29
N LEU A 35 2.93 2.78 -8.39
CA LEU A 35 3.20 1.95 -9.55
C LEU A 35 1.89 1.75 -10.32
N ASP A 36 1.73 2.47 -11.42
CA ASP A 36 0.59 2.32 -12.34
C ASP A 36 0.86 1.17 -13.31
N ASN A 37 0.06 0.12 -13.26
CA ASN A 37 0.18 -1.04 -14.15
C ASN A 37 -0.53 -0.84 -15.50
N GLY A 38 -0.54 0.39 -16.01
CA GLY A 38 -1.08 0.71 -17.32
C GLY A 38 -2.57 1.04 -17.31
N SER A 39 -3.05 1.76 -16.30
CA SER A 39 -4.43 2.21 -16.21
C SER A 39 -4.88 2.95 -17.48
N THR A 40 -6.12 2.73 -17.85
CA THR A 40 -6.79 3.33 -19.02
C THR A 40 -7.97 4.23 -18.66
N ASP A 41 -8.27 4.31 -17.37
CA ASP A 41 -9.25 5.20 -16.77
C ASP A 41 -8.57 6.46 -16.17
N GLU A 42 -9.27 7.23 -15.34
CA GLU A 42 -8.78 8.46 -14.71
C GLU A 42 -7.82 8.23 -13.52
N THR A 43 -7.41 7.00 -13.23
CA THR A 43 -6.55 6.66 -12.05
C THR A 43 -5.31 7.54 -11.96
N VAL A 44 -4.56 7.67 -13.05
CA VAL A 44 -3.30 8.43 -13.08
C VAL A 44 -3.55 9.94 -12.94
N GLU A 45 -4.60 10.47 -13.58
CA GLU A 45 -4.97 11.87 -13.49
C GLU A 45 -5.37 12.26 -12.06
N ILE A 46 -6.16 11.42 -11.41
CA ILE A 46 -6.58 11.60 -10.02
C ILE A 46 -5.37 11.55 -9.09
N ALA A 47 -4.51 10.55 -9.23
CA ALA A 47 -3.31 10.41 -8.42
C ALA A 47 -2.37 11.62 -8.53
N ASN A 48 -2.18 12.15 -9.75
CA ASN A 48 -1.29 13.29 -10.00
C ASN A 48 -1.69 14.58 -9.24
N GLN A 49 -2.93 14.70 -8.76
CA GLN A 49 -3.37 15.84 -7.93
C GLN A 49 -2.61 15.89 -6.58
N PHE A 50 -2.06 14.78 -6.13
CA PHE A 50 -1.28 14.64 -4.89
C PHE A 50 0.23 14.74 -5.11
N LEU A 51 0.70 14.90 -6.34
CA LEU A 51 2.13 14.97 -6.62
C LEU A 51 2.78 16.14 -5.88
N ASN A 52 3.90 15.88 -5.21
CA ASN A 52 4.59 16.81 -4.29
C ASN A 52 3.77 17.24 -3.06
N LYS A 53 2.67 16.55 -2.76
CA LYS A 53 1.83 16.76 -1.58
C LYS A 53 1.72 15.48 -0.73
N GLY A 54 2.74 14.63 -0.76
CA GLY A 54 2.78 13.31 -0.14
C GLY A 54 2.83 12.16 -1.16
N LEU A 55 2.34 12.34 -2.39
CA LEU A 55 2.69 11.46 -3.50
C LEU A 55 4.03 11.92 -4.10
N ILE A 56 5.05 11.06 -4.01
CA ILE A 56 6.41 11.40 -4.45
C ILE A 56 6.64 11.11 -5.93
N LYS A 57 5.96 10.10 -6.48
CA LYS A 57 6.03 9.75 -7.89
C LYS A 57 4.87 8.86 -8.32
N VAL A 58 4.46 9.02 -9.58
CA VAL A 58 3.70 8.04 -10.36
C VAL A 58 4.65 7.43 -11.38
N GLU A 59 4.83 6.12 -11.36
CA GLU A 59 5.65 5.36 -12.29
C GLU A 59 4.77 4.42 -13.08
N ARG A 60 4.78 4.54 -14.42
CA ARG A 60 4.15 3.54 -15.28
C ARG A 60 4.99 2.25 -15.23
N CYS A 61 4.40 1.17 -14.74
CA CYS A 61 5.04 -0.11 -14.49
C CYS A 61 4.30 -1.22 -15.23
N VAL A 62 4.51 -1.30 -16.54
CA VAL A 62 3.82 -2.25 -17.44
C VAL A 62 4.82 -3.29 -17.91
N PHE A 63 4.40 -4.54 -17.92
CA PHE A 63 5.20 -5.67 -18.41
C PHE A 63 4.64 -6.16 -19.74
N THR A 64 5.53 -6.67 -20.59
CA THR A 64 5.15 -7.17 -21.91
C THR A 64 5.67 -8.58 -22.12
N GLU A 65 4.82 -9.45 -22.63
CA GLU A 65 5.18 -10.78 -23.09
C GLU A 65 4.69 -10.96 -24.53
N ASN A 66 5.60 -11.38 -25.42
CA ASN A 66 5.31 -11.53 -26.86
C ASN A 66 4.70 -10.28 -27.52
N GLY A 67 5.11 -9.08 -27.07
CA GLY A 67 4.63 -7.78 -27.58
C GLY A 67 3.23 -7.38 -27.11
N LYS A 68 2.66 -8.08 -26.14
CA LYS A 68 1.39 -7.72 -25.50
C LYS A 68 1.63 -7.36 -24.03
N GLU A 69 0.89 -6.36 -23.54
CA GLU A 69 0.88 -6.02 -22.11
C GLU A 69 0.27 -7.18 -21.32
N VAL A 70 0.97 -7.55 -20.24
CA VAL A 70 0.55 -8.62 -19.33
C VAL A 70 0.62 -8.14 -17.89
N TYR A 71 -0.26 -8.67 -17.05
CA TYR A 71 -0.16 -8.48 -15.61
C TYR A 71 0.85 -9.47 -15.03
N ASP A 72 1.98 -8.94 -14.55
CA ASP A 72 3.01 -9.74 -13.88
C ASP A 72 3.18 -9.26 -12.43
N TRP A 73 2.44 -9.91 -11.52
CA TRP A 73 2.50 -9.62 -10.10
C TRP A 73 3.90 -9.86 -9.51
N THR A 74 4.64 -10.84 -10.02
CA THR A 74 6.01 -11.14 -9.56
C THR A 74 6.96 -10.00 -9.91
N ALA A 75 6.87 -9.48 -11.12
CA ALA A 75 7.68 -8.35 -11.55
C ALA A 75 7.29 -7.07 -10.79
N LEU A 76 6.00 -6.85 -10.50
CA LEU A 76 5.55 -5.75 -9.65
C LEU A 76 6.15 -5.81 -8.24
N LEU A 77 6.12 -6.99 -7.61
CA LEU A 77 6.70 -7.17 -6.27
C LEU A 77 8.23 -6.96 -6.28
N LYS A 78 8.94 -7.48 -7.28
CA LYS A 78 10.37 -7.22 -7.46
C LYS A 78 10.66 -5.72 -7.62
N ARG A 79 9.81 -5.00 -8.37
CA ARG A 79 9.94 -3.54 -8.49
C ARG A 79 9.76 -2.84 -7.14
N LYS A 80 8.82 -3.28 -6.30
CA LYS A 80 8.64 -2.77 -4.94
C LYS A 80 9.88 -3.03 -4.07
N GLU A 81 10.49 -4.21 -4.16
CA GLU A 81 11.75 -4.53 -3.45
C GLU A 81 12.90 -3.61 -3.90
N GLU A 82 13.06 -3.39 -5.21
CA GLU A 82 14.08 -2.48 -5.76
C GLU A 82 13.89 -1.05 -5.24
N LEU A 83 12.66 -0.53 -5.29
CA LEU A 83 12.32 0.80 -4.79
C LEU A 83 12.61 0.93 -3.29
N SER A 84 12.31 -0.09 -2.49
CA SER A 84 12.58 -0.05 -1.05
C SER A 84 14.08 -0.01 -0.73
N ARG A 85 14.94 -0.53 -1.62
CA ARG A 85 16.39 -0.40 -1.50
C ARG A 85 16.89 0.97 -1.94
N GLN A 86 16.30 1.54 -2.98
CA GLN A 86 16.75 2.79 -3.63
C GLN A 86 16.30 4.06 -2.90
N LEU A 87 15.05 4.07 -2.41
CA LEU A 87 14.46 5.25 -1.80
C LEU A 87 15.04 5.52 -0.39
N ASP A 88 15.16 6.79 -0.05
CA ASP A 88 15.68 7.24 1.25
C ASP A 88 14.54 7.37 2.27
N TYR A 89 14.06 6.21 2.76
CA TYR A 89 13.04 6.05 3.81
C TYR A 89 13.51 5.00 4.82
N ASP A 90 12.99 5.08 6.05
CA ASP A 90 13.34 4.14 7.13
C ASP A 90 12.48 2.89 7.08
N TRP A 91 11.21 3.06 6.70
CA TRP A 91 10.21 2.01 6.63
C TRP A 91 9.45 2.05 5.32
N PHE A 92 9.07 0.87 4.85
CA PHE A 92 8.29 0.69 3.61
C PHE A 92 7.03 -0.10 3.86
N MET A 93 6.03 0.13 3.02
CA MET A 93 4.75 -0.55 3.06
C MET A 93 4.36 -1.03 1.66
N HIS A 94 3.98 -2.31 1.55
CA HIS A 94 3.26 -2.82 0.38
C HIS A 94 1.77 -2.52 0.55
N VAL A 95 1.17 -1.83 -0.41
CA VAL A 95 -0.24 -1.43 -0.41
C VAL A 95 -0.84 -1.67 -1.78
N ASP A 96 -2.06 -2.18 -1.82
CA ASP A 96 -2.92 -2.16 -3.01
C ASP A 96 -3.91 -1.00 -2.88
N ALA A 97 -4.39 -0.46 -4.01
CA ALA A 97 -5.14 0.80 -4.01
C ALA A 97 -6.49 0.74 -3.26
N ASP A 98 -7.04 -0.45 -3.10
CA ASP A 98 -8.27 -0.73 -2.35
C ASP A 98 -8.05 -1.08 -0.87
N GLU A 99 -6.80 -1.01 -0.39
CA GLU A 99 -6.45 -1.32 1.00
C GLU A 99 -6.23 -0.06 1.84
N ILE A 100 -7.06 0.12 2.88
CA ILE A 100 -6.90 1.21 3.86
C ILE A 100 -6.31 0.66 5.15
N ARG A 101 -5.31 1.34 5.72
CA ARG A 101 -4.61 0.92 6.93
C ARG A 101 -4.66 1.97 8.01
N TYR A 102 -4.81 1.50 9.24
CA TYR A 102 -4.85 2.33 10.45
C TYR A 102 -3.89 1.83 11.51
N SER A 103 -3.42 2.77 12.31
CA SER A 103 -2.78 2.46 13.59
C SER A 103 -3.78 1.83 14.56
N PRO A 104 -3.39 0.81 15.35
CA PRO A 104 -4.26 0.26 16.38
C PRO A 104 -4.39 1.19 17.61
N TRP A 105 -3.57 2.22 17.70
CA TRP A 105 -3.59 3.19 18.79
C TRP A 105 -4.41 4.42 18.41
N ALA A 106 -5.53 4.66 19.08
CA ALA A 106 -6.50 5.71 18.75
C ALA A 106 -5.93 7.14 18.69
N HIS A 107 -4.82 7.40 19.38
CA HIS A 107 -4.19 8.73 19.45
C HIS A 107 -2.88 8.83 18.65
N ARG A 108 -2.60 7.86 17.79
CA ARG A 108 -1.42 7.82 16.94
C ARG A 108 -1.82 7.55 15.50
N ASN A 109 -1.32 8.35 14.58
CA ASN A 109 -1.44 8.02 13.16
C ASN A 109 -0.56 6.80 12.80
N LEU A 110 -0.65 6.33 11.56
CA LEU A 110 0.05 5.12 11.12
C LEU A 110 1.58 5.27 11.22
N ARG A 111 2.13 6.42 10.81
CA ARG A 111 3.56 6.70 10.92
C ARG A 111 4.04 6.66 12.37
N GLU A 112 3.28 7.28 13.29
CA GLU A 112 3.62 7.26 14.73
C GLU A 112 3.54 5.87 15.34
N GLY A 113 2.59 5.06 14.87
CA GLY A 113 2.50 3.65 15.24
C GLY A 113 3.71 2.86 14.78
N ILE A 114 4.17 3.07 13.54
CA ILE A 114 5.38 2.45 12.99
C ILE A 114 6.63 2.90 13.76
N GLU A 115 6.75 4.20 14.07
CA GLU A 115 7.86 4.73 14.87
C GLU A 115 7.93 4.11 16.27
N LEU A 116 6.78 3.86 16.92
CA LEU A 116 6.74 3.17 18.20
C LEU A 116 7.22 1.73 18.06
N VAL A 117 6.82 1.01 17.02
CA VAL A 117 7.26 -0.36 16.72
C VAL A 117 8.77 -0.39 16.46
N ASP A 118 9.31 0.61 15.75
CA ASP A 118 10.75 0.78 15.52
C ASP A 118 11.52 0.97 16.82
N GLN A 119 11.02 1.82 17.73
CA GLN A 119 11.60 2.05 19.05
C GLN A 119 11.58 0.79 19.93
N MET A 120 10.62 -0.11 19.72
CA MET A 120 10.55 -1.42 20.39
C MET A 120 11.53 -2.43 19.81
N GLY A 121 12.28 -2.10 18.75
CA GLY A 121 13.28 -2.94 18.11
C GLY A 121 12.73 -3.96 17.12
N PHE A 122 11.47 -3.85 16.72
CA PHE A 122 10.91 -4.69 15.65
C PHE A 122 11.28 -4.13 14.26
N ASN A 123 11.25 -5.00 13.26
CA ASN A 123 11.59 -4.68 11.87
C ASN A 123 10.50 -5.09 10.86
N LEU A 124 9.42 -5.73 11.33
CA LEU A 124 8.27 -6.16 10.54
C LEU A 124 6.97 -5.86 11.28
N ILE A 125 5.91 -5.52 10.55
CA ILE A 125 4.58 -5.30 11.12
C ILE A 125 3.56 -6.17 10.39
N ASN A 126 2.84 -6.97 11.18
CA ASN A 126 1.69 -7.74 10.72
C ASN A 126 0.41 -6.96 10.99
N PHE A 127 -0.44 -6.81 9.96
CA PHE A 127 -1.73 -6.17 10.07
C PHE A 127 -2.85 -7.20 10.24
N ARG A 128 -3.83 -6.85 11.06
CA ARG A 128 -5.09 -7.57 11.08
C ARG A 128 -5.94 -7.12 9.90
N LEU A 129 -6.35 -8.07 9.04
CA LEU A 129 -7.17 -7.79 7.87
C LEU A 129 -8.67 -7.93 8.20
N PHE A 130 -9.46 -6.99 7.69
CA PHE A 130 -10.92 -7.01 7.69
C PHE A 130 -11.39 -6.84 6.24
N ASN A 131 -12.15 -7.81 5.72
CA ASN A 131 -12.73 -7.72 4.39
C ASN A 131 -14.12 -7.10 4.49
N PHE A 132 -14.23 -5.87 4.08
CA PHE A 132 -15.48 -5.15 4.00
C PHE A 132 -16.24 -5.50 2.72
N ARG A 133 -17.56 -5.47 2.79
CA ARG A 133 -18.44 -5.73 1.65
C ARG A 133 -19.40 -4.58 1.48
N LEU A 134 -19.58 -4.18 0.23
CA LEU A 134 -20.64 -3.25 -0.14
C LEU A 134 -21.99 -3.99 -0.05
N THR A 135 -22.92 -3.47 0.74
CA THR A 135 -24.26 -4.06 0.94
C THR A 135 -25.36 -3.33 0.17
N HIS A 136 -25.01 -2.16 -0.40
CA HIS A 136 -25.88 -1.33 -1.25
C HIS A 136 -25.01 -0.55 -2.22
N GLU A 137 -25.59 0.04 -3.25
CA GLU A 137 -24.84 0.89 -4.19
C GLU A 137 -24.26 2.11 -3.46
N LYS A 138 -22.98 2.36 -3.67
CA LYS A 138 -22.29 3.55 -3.14
C LYS A 138 -22.75 4.78 -3.91
N SER A 139 -23.21 5.82 -3.22
CA SER A 139 -23.47 7.11 -3.85
C SER A 139 -22.15 7.86 -4.13
N ALA A 140 -22.16 8.77 -5.12
CA ALA A 140 -20.96 9.51 -5.51
C ALA A 140 -20.35 10.34 -4.37
N ASP A 141 -21.21 10.84 -3.46
CA ASP A 141 -20.79 11.70 -2.33
C ASP A 141 -20.39 10.92 -1.07
N GLN A 142 -20.50 9.60 -1.09
CA GLN A 142 -20.22 8.75 0.05
C GLN A 142 -18.76 8.34 0.10
N SER A 143 -18.10 8.47 1.25
CA SER A 143 -16.74 7.96 1.44
C SER A 143 -16.72 6.42 1.43
N ILE A 144 -15.54 5.82 1.22
CA ILE A 144 -15.37 4.37 1.31
C ILE A 144 -15.81 3.86 2.68
N GLU A 145 -15.42 4.54 3.76
CA GLU A 145 -15.76 4.12 5.14
C GLU A 145 -17.25 4.18 5.42
N GLU A 146 -17.98 5.15 4.87
CA GLU A 146 -19.43 5.25 5.00
C GLU A 146 -20.18 4.22 4.16
N ALA A 147 -19.63 3.82 3.03
CA ALA A 147 -20.21 2.83 2.15
C ALA A 147 -20.00 1.39 2.65
N PHE A 148 -18.82 1.09 3.19
CA PHE A 148 -18.40 -0.25 3.60
C PHE A 148 -18.52 -0.44 5.11
N THR A 149 -19.72 -0.62 5.62
CA THR A 149 -20.02 -0.76 7.05
C THR A 149 -20.05 -2.20 7.57
N HIS A 150 -20.09 -3.19 6.66
CA HIS A 150 -20.16 -4.61 7.01
C HIS A 150 -18.88 -5.33 6.62
N TYR A 151 -18.32 -6.12 7.52
CA TYR A 151 -17.15 -6.93 7.25
C TYR A 151 -17.38 -8.41 7.60
N SER A 152 -16.67 -9.29 6.93
CA SER A 152 -16.61 -10.71 7.26
C SER A 152 -15.31 -11.05 7.97
N ALA A 153 -15.35 -12.04 8.85
CA ALA A 153 -14.13 -12.61 9.40
C ALA A 153 -13.28 -13.20 8.28
N VAL A 154 -11.98 -12.88 8.31
CA VAL A 154 -11.02 -13.37 7.32
C VAL A 154 -10.74 -14.85 7.56
N GLU A 155 -10.67 -15.64 6.51
CA GLU A 155 -10.27 -17.05 6.58
C GLU A 155 -8.84 -17.21 7.13
N GLN A 156 -8.55 -18.37 7.68
CA GLN A 156 -7.29 -18.65 8.41
C GLN A 156 -6.03 -18.36 7.58
N PHE A 157 -6.08 -18.56 6.26
CA PHE A 157 -4.99 -18.30 5.33
C PHE A 157 -4.60 -16.81 5.22
N ASN A 158 -5.58 -15.91 5.32
CA ASN A 158 -5.36 -14.46 5.15
C ASN A 158 -5.11 -13.71 6.47
N ARG A 159 -4.87 -14.42 7.59
CA ARG A 159 -4.67 -13.78 8.90
C ARG A 159 -3.32 -13.08 9.05
N MET A 160 -2.32 -13.51 8.30
CA MET A 160 -0.99 -12.90 8.31
C MET A 160 -0.83 -11.97 7.12
N GLN A 161 -0.65 -10.68 7.41
CA GLN A 161 -0.49 -9.61 6.44
C GLN A 161 0.73 -8.76 6.83
N VAL A 162 1.93 -9.36 6.75
CA VAL A 162 3.19 -8.67 7.03
C VAL A 162 3.54 -7.83 5.83
N LYS A 163 2.99 -6.63 5.76
CA LYS A 163 3.10 -5.74 4.61
C LYS A 163 3.90 -4.46 4.90
N VAL A 164 4.48 -4.32 6.11
CA VAL A 164 5.34 -3.19 6.48
C VAL A 164 6.65 -3.72 7.05
N TRP A 165 7.75 -3.16 6.55
CA TRP A 165 9.10 -3.58 6.91
C TRP A 165 10.05 -2.39 7.07
N LYS A 166 11.03 -2.53 7.97
CA LYS A 166 12.15 -1.62 8.09
C LYS A 166 13.09 -1.80 6.89
N LYS A 167 13.68 -0.72 6.37
CA LYS A 167 14.58 -0.77 5.21
C LYS A 167 15.62 -1.87 5.36
N SER A 168 15.69 -2.73 4.35
CA SER A 168 16.64 -3.86 4.27
C SER A 168 17.10 -4.07 2.84
N SER A 169 18.33 -4.55 2.66
CA SER A 169 18.87 -4.96 1.35
C SER A 169 18.23 -6.24 0.82
N ASP A 170 17.75 -7.11 1.73
CA ASP A 170 17.39 -8.49 1.45
C ASP A 170 15.91 -8.80 1.69
N ILE A 171 15.07 -7.79 1.53
CA ILE A 171 13.61 -7.98 1.60
C ILE A 171 13.12 -8.92 0.49
N ASP A 172 12.29 -9.88 0.84
CA ASP A 172 11.58 -10.77 -0.08
C ASP A 172 10.06 -10.58 0.06
N LEU A 173 9.43 -10.07 -0.99
CA LEU A 173 7.98 -9.94 -1.12
C LEU A 173 7.40 -11.04 -2.03
N VAL A 174 8.24 -11.66 -2.87
CA VAL A 174 7.82 -12.57 -3.95
C VAL A 174 7.42 -13.94 -3.43
N SER A 175 8.20 -14.52 -2.51
CA SER A 175 7.99 -15.89 -2.03
C SER A 175 6.62 -16.15 -1.43
N HIS A 176 5.94 -15.11 -0.94
CA HIS A 176 4.59 -15.20 -0.36
C HIS A 176 3.58 -14.24 -1.02
N ALA A 177 3.76 -13.99 -2.33
CA ALA A 177 2.82 -13.24 -3.17
C ALA A 177 2.42 -11.87 -2.58
N GLY A 178 3.35 -11.16 -1.92
CA GLY A 178 3.10 -9.86 -1.28
C GLY A 178 2.34 -9.93 0.05
N HIS A 179 1.85 -11.09 0.49
CA HIS A 179 1.17 -11.23 1.79
C HIS A 179 2.12 -11.17 2.98
N LEU A 180 3.35 -11.65 2.80
CA LEU A 180 4.38 -11.64 3.84
C LEU A 180 5.67 -11.04 3.31
N ALA A 181 6.09 -9.92 3.89
CA ALA A 181 7.44 -9.43 3.75
C ALA A 181 8.37 -10.29 4.63
N LEU A 182 9.43 -10.83 4.04
CA LEU A 182 10.43 -11.61 4.76
C LEU A 182 11.75 -10.84 4.82
N LEU A 183 12.41 -10.92 5.96
CA LEU A 183 13.79 -10.51 6.14
C LEU A 183 14.65 -11.74 6.40
N PRO A 184 15.89 -11.80 5.91
CA PRO A 184 16.82 -12.88 6.23
C PRO A 184 17.08 -12.93 7.76
N GLN A 185 17.31 -14.14 8.25
CA GLN A 185 17.66 -14.39 9.67
C GLN A 185 19.09 -13.94 9.97
#